data_41c677ab8b653d4cb0c4854e06873835
#
_entry.id   41c677ab8b653d4cb0c4854e06873835
#
_cell.length_a   1.000
_cell.length_b   1.000
_cell.length_c   1.000
_cell.angle_alpha   90.00
_cell.angle_beta   90.00
_cell.angle_gamma   90.00
#
_symmetry.space_group_name_H-M   'P 1'
#
loop_
_entity.id
_entity.type
_entity.pdbx_description
1 polymer ?
#
loop_
_entity_poly.entity_id
_entity_poly.type
_entity_poly.pdbx_seq_one_letter_code
_entity_poly.pdbx_strand_id
1 'polypeptide(L)'
;MLNTTFKTVVSEYGVGIEAKSTFSLRIEMEALKSQEILGFGFGIDALLARFASEGETIERSTWQYGALWNSAYFTYDELFLPENVSLLFSKEDKKEIMQLPSFCYGGEDSKGKVLSIPSKALFFYPKWKQFGNQHSVTTGWAFHSTKREALVQGYREVIERDLQMLFWHDRLGEYLTLLPQHRVNKYLEVYGKPSVTGSKFYLLQMPLKLHNTIHDKGYFTLVVQLSEEAPYVTMGSAVKESEYDSFHSAMGELIVLRAYQYEMLLTNLNNTDKFSFESHIAKAIYEKSIRDKIEKILTKIAKSGSKILDYSHNDYQVVYLNPPPETRKGVVAKVWIDNTQGITPAGFKYKVCSHWKKVWKMTQREWQENIWHPYP
;
A
#
# COMPACT_ATOMS: atom_id res chain seq x y z
N MET A 1 23.70 -7.00 -4.03
CA MET A 1 24.13 -5.60 -4.32
C MET A 1 22.90 -4.82 -4.82
N LEU A 2 22.68 -3.63 -4.29
CA LEU A 2 21.61 -2.73 -4.71
C LEU A 2 22.13 -1.86 -5.87
N ASN A 3 21.40 -1.85 -6.98
CA ASN A 3 21.71 -1.03 -8.15
C ASN A 3 20.51 -0.13 -8.49
N THR A 4 20.75 1.13 -8.81
CA THR A 4 19.68 2.09 -9.12
C THR A 4 19.91 2.72 -10.49
N THR A 5 18.89 2.68 -11.32
CA THR A 5 18.84 3.36 -12.62
C THR A 5 17.80 4.47 -12.57
N PHE A 6 17.98 5.49 -13.39
CA PHE A 6 17.12 6.67 -13.44
C PHE A 6 16.50 6.83 -14.82
N LYS A 7 15.24 7.26 -14.83
CA LYS A 7 14.51 7.62 -16.05
C LYS A 7 13.83 8.97 -15.82
N THR A 8 13.98 9.89 -16.74
CA THR A 8 13.17 11.11 -16.73
C THR A 8 11.74 10.75 -17.13
N VAL A 9 10.79 11.08 -16.29
CA VAL A 9 9.36 10.91 -16.56
C VAL A 9 8.81 12.26 -16.95
N VAL A 10 8.30 12.34 -18.17
CA VAL A 10 7.55 13.50 -18.63
C VAL A 10 6.08 13.14 -18.57
N SER A 11 5.36 13.77 -17.69
CA SER A 11 3.92 13.64 -17.59
C SER A 11 3.25 14.95 -17.98
N GLU A 12 1.95 14.91 -18.15
CA GLU A 12 1.12 16.09 -18.33
C GLU A 12 1.20 17.09 -17.16
N TYR A 13 1.79 16.69 -16.05
CA TYR A 13 1.97 17.50 -14.82
C TYR A 13 3.41 18.03 -14.67
N GLY A 14 4.27 17.80 -15.64
CA GLY A 14 5.65 18.26 -15.61
C GLY A 14 6.68 17.16 -15.78
N VAL A 15 7.91 17.50 -15.44
CA VAL A 15 9.06 16.60 -15.53
C VAL A 15 9.45 16.16 -14.13
N GLY A 16 9.53 14.87 -13.93
CA GLY A 16 10.03 14.27 -12.70
C GLY A 16 11.07 13.21 -13.00
N ILE A 17 11.65 12.64 -11.98
CA ILE A 17 12.62 11.56 -12.08
C ILE A 17 12.05 10.32 -11.43
N GLU A 18 11.91 9.26 -12.20
CA GLU A 18 11.67 7.92 -11.73
C GLU A 18 13.01 7.22 -11.49
N ALA A 19 13.16 6.60 -10.34
CA ALA A 19 14.27 5.72 -10.06
C ALA A 19 13.76 4.30 -9.94
N LYS A 20 14.48 3.37 -10.54
CA LYS A 20 14.25 1.94 -10.43
C LYS A 20 15.44 1.32 -9.72
N SER A 21 15.22 0.77 -8.54
CA SER A 21 16.23 0.06 -7.79
C SER A 21 16.04 -1.44 -7.91
N THR A 22 17.13 -2.16 -8.06
CA THR A 22 17.16 -3.61 -8.21
C THR A 22 18.05 -4.19 -7.14
N PHE A 23 17.55 -5.16 -6.39
CA PHE A 23 18.33 -5.96 -5.47
C PHE A 23 18.45 -7.38 -6.02
N SER A 24 19.67 -7.81 -6.29
CA SER A 24 19.96 -9.17 -6.77
C SER A 24 20.39 -10.03 -5.59
N LEU A 25 19.56 -11.00 -5.23
CA LEU A 25 19.85 -11.97 -4.20
C LEU A 25 20.36 -13.26 -4.86
N ARG A 26 21.60 -13.63 -4.59
CA ARG A 26 22.15 -14.93 -4.97
C ARG A 26 21.97 -15.91 -3.81
N ILE A 27 21.08 -16.86 -3.98
CA ILE A 27 20.85 -17.91 -2.99
C ILE A 27 21.60 -19.16 -3.47
N GLU A 28 22.59 -19.59 -2.71
CA GLU A 28 23.44 -20.77 -3.04
C GLU A 28 22.73 -22.12 -2.82
N MET A 29 21.44 -22.20 -3.05
CA MET A 29 20.71 -23.46 -3.01
C MET A 29 20.38 -23.89 -4.43
N GLU A 30 20.59 -25.15 -4.75
CA GLU A 30 20.55 -25.79 -6.08
C GLU A 30 19.34 -25.48 -6.98
N ALA A 31 18.32 -24.83 -6.47
CA ALA A 31 17.06 -24.59 -7.18
C ALA A 31 16.71 -23.10 -7.43
N LEU A 32 17.47 -22.13 -6.94
CA LEU A 32 17.10 -20.72 -7.03
C LEU A 32 18.08 -19.96 -7.93
N LYS A 33 17.65 -19.68 -9.15
CA LYS A 33 18.24 -18.67 -10.01
C LYS A 33 18.20 -17.32 -9.27
N SER A 34 19.21 -16.46 -9.50
CA SER A 34 19.18 -15.08 -8.99
C SER A 34 17.83 -14.45 -9.28
N GLN A 35 17.13 -14.02 -8.25
CA GLN A 35 15.89 -13.27 -8.41
C GLN A 35 16.19 -11.79 -8.26
N GLU A 36 15.68 -11.00 -9.20
CA GLU A 36 15.72 -9.54 -9.13
C GLU A 36 14.47 -9.05 -8.44
N ILE A 37 14.66 -8.24 -7.39
CA ILE A 37 13.58 -7.59 -6.68
C ILE A 37 13.64 -6.11 -7.05
N LEU A 38 12.52 -5.59 -7.50
CA LEU A 38 12.39 -4.25 -8.03
C LEU A 38 11.65 -3.34 -7.06
N GLY A 39 12.15 -2.12 -6.89
CA GLY A 39 11.44 -1.01 -6.28
C GLY A 39 11.47 0.21 -7.20
N PHE A 40 10.44 0.99 -7.12
CA PHE A 40 10.25 2.20 -7.91
C PHE A 40 10.14 3.40 -6.97
N GLY A 41 10.67 4.54 -7.38
CA GLY A 41 10.57 5.78 -6.63
C GLY A 41 10.43 6.97 -7.56
N PHE A 42 9.70 7.95 -7.12
CA PHE A 42 9.51 9.20 -7.83
C PHE A 42 9.99 10.37 -6.96
N GLY A 43 10.57 11.37 -7.58
CA GLY A 43 10.96 12.61 -6.92
C GLY A 43 11.09 13.76 -7.92
N ILE A 44 11.06 14.96 -7.39
CA ILE A 44 11.39 16.17 -8.17
C ILE A 44 12.88 16.24 -8.50
N ASP A 45 13.69 15.50 -7.76
CA ASP A 45 15.11 15.32 -8.00
C ASP A 45 15.52 13.83 -7.89
N ALA A 46 16.72 13.53 -8.43
CA ALA A 46 17.26 12.18 -8.49
C ALA A 46 17.53 11.57 -7.10
N LEU A 47 17.84 12.38 -6.10
CA LEU A 47 18.17 11.88 -4.76
C LEU A 47 16.91 11.36 -4.04
N LEU A 48 15.81 12.12 -4.10
CA LEU A 48 14.53 11.74 -3.54
C LEU A 48 13.96 10.50 -4.25
N ALA A 49 14.00 10.48 -5.60
CA ALA A 49 13.56 9.33 -6.37
C ALA A 49 14.36 8.06 -6.01
N ARG A 50 15.69 8.20 -5.87
CA ARG A 50 16.57 7.10 -5.45
C ARG A 50 16.22 6.60 -4.05
N PHE A 51 16.05 7.49 -3.08
CA PHE A 51 15.74 7.06 -1.72
C PHE A 51 14.42 6.32 -1.63
N ALA A 52 13.41 6.78 -2.37
CA ALA A 52 12.11 6.09 -2.43
C ALA A 52 12.24 4.70 -3.07
N SER A 53 12.91 4.58 -4.22
CA SER A 53 13.07 3.29 -4.91
C SER A 53 13.93 2.28 -4.14
N GLU A 54 15.02 2.75 -3.52
CA GLU A 54 15.85 1.89 -2.67
C GLU A 54 15.08 1.41 -1.43
N GLY A 55 14.30 2.30 -0.80
CA GLY A 55 13.43 1.97 0.32
C GLY A 55 12.44 0.87 -0.04
N GLU A 56 11.69 1.05 -1.11
CA GLU A 56 10.73 0.07 -1.59
C GLU A 56 11.39 -1.27 -1.96
N THR A 57 12.57 -1.24 -2.58
CA THR A 57 13.32 -2.46 -2.89
C THR A 57 13.72 -3.22 -1.62
N ILE A 58 14.15 -2.51 -0.57
CA ILE A 58 14.50 -3.09 0.73
C ILE A 58 13.27 -3.70 1.41
N GLU A 59 12.15 -3.00 1.41
CA GLU A 59 10.87 -3.49 1.95
C GLU A 59 10.44 -4.78 1.25
N ARG A 60 10.38 -4.77 -0.06
CA ARG A 60 9.99 -5.93 -0.89
C ARG A 60 10.95 -7.10 -0.72
N SER A 61 12.26 -6.84 -0.62
CA SER A 61 13.26 -7.87 -0.37
C SER A 61 13.06 -8.50 0.99
N THR A 62 12.82 -7.68 2.02
CA THR A 62 12.60 -8.17 3.39
C THR A 62 11.27 -8.95 3.48
N TRP A 63 10.21 -8.46 2.85
CA TRP A 63 8.94 -9.15 2.77
C TRP A 63 9.05 -10.53 2.10
N GLN A 64 9.82 -10.64 1.01
CA GLN A 64 9.97 -11.90 0.29
C GLN A 64 10.98 -12.86 0.93
N TYR A 65 12.10 -12.35 1.44
CA TYR A 65 13.26 -13.18 1.82
C TYR A 65 13.79 -12.89 3.22
N GLY A 66 13.12 -12.05 4.00
CA GLY A 66 13.60 -11.62 5.32
C GLY A 66 13.86 -12.76 6.30
N ALA A 67 13.20 -13.89 6.13
CA ALA A 67 13.46 -15.08 6.92
C ALA A 67 14.89 -15.64 6.75
N LEU A 68 15.61 -15.26 5.67
CA LEU A 68 16.97 -15.76 5.41
C LEU A 68 18.05 -15.05 6.23
N TRP A 69 17.79 -13.82 6.69
CA TRP A 69 18.78 -13.00 7.42
C TRP A 69 18.27 -12.44 8.76
N ASN A 70 17.02 -12.66 9.09
CA ASN A 70 16.50 -12.32 10.41
C ASN A 70 16.40 -13.56 11.27
N SER A 71 16.88 -13.47 12.50
CA SER A 71 16.86 -14.59 13.44
C SER A 71 15.45 -14.83 13.95
N ALA A 72 14.94 -16.02 13.69
CA ALA A 72 13.72 -16.52 14.28
C ALA A 72 14.03 -17.32 15.55
N TYR A 73 13.06 -17.43 16.43
CA TYR A 73 13.11 -18.33 17.59
C TYR A 73 11.95 -19.32 17.55
N PHE A 74 12.14 -20.45 18.18
CA PHE A 74 11.06 -21.41 18.40
C PHE A 74 10.35 -21.09 19.72
N THR A 75 9.02 -21.10 19.68
CA THR A 75 8.22 -21.01 20.89
C THR A 75 7.07 -21.99 20.85
N TYR A 76 6.70 -22.45 22.05
CA TYR A 76 5.46 -23.18 22.32
C TYR A 76 4.44 -22.30 23.03
N ASP A 77 4.81 -21.04 23.31
CA ASP A 77 3.97 -20.08 23.98
C ASP A 77 2.87 -19.54 23.06
N GLU A 78 1.99 -18.74 23.61
CA GLU A 78 0.87 -18.15 22.90
C GLU A 78 1.34 -17.36 21.66
N LEU A 79 0.92 -17.83 20.49
CA LEU A 79 1.19 -17.19 19.23
C LEU A 79 0.18 -16.08 18.96
N PHE A 80 0.67 -14.94 18.53
CA PHE A 80 -0.18 -13.83 18.15
C PHE A 80 -0.39 -13.81 16.63
N LEU A 81 -1.64 -13.81 16.20
CA LEU A 81 -2.02 -13.67 14.79
C LEU A 81 -2.98 -12.48 14.66
N PRO A 82 -2.53 -11.36 14.04
CA PRO A 82 -3.39 -10.20 13.83
C PRO A 82 -4.69 -10.55 13.11
N GLU A 83 -5.82 -9.90 13.46
CA GLU A 83 -7.14 -10.22 12.90
C GLU A 83 -7.14 -10.17 11.38
N ASN A 84 -6.65 -9.08 10.79
CA ASN A 84 -6.58 -8.89 9.35
C ASN A 84 -5.73 -9.98 8.66
N VAL A 85 -4.61 -10.41 9.25
CA VAL A 85 -3.82 -11.54 8.76
C VAL A 85 -4.60 -12.85 8.92
N SER A 86 -5.26 -13.03 10.06
CA SER A 86 -6.04 -14.24 10.32
C SER A 86 -7.17 -14.44 9.30
N LEU A 87 -7.68 -13.37 8.69
CA LEU A 87 -8.72 -13.44 7.66
C LEU A 87 -8.22 -14.01 6.32
N LEU A 88 -6.89 -13.99 6.11
CA LEU A 88 -6.25 -14.50 4.90
C LEU A 88 -6.09 -16.02 4.92
N PHE A 89 -6.19 -16.66 6.08
CA PHE A 89 -5.93 -18.09 6.25
C PHE A 89 -7.22 -18.91 6.31
N SER A 90 -7.18 -20.13 5.76
CA SER A 90 -8.22 -21.13 6.00
C SER A 90 -8.27 -21.53 7.49
N LYS A 91 -9.30 -22.27 7.89
CA LYS A 91 -9.35 -22.80 9.26
C LYS A 91 -8.24 -23.82 9.52
N GLU A 92 -7.91 -24.60 8.50
CA GLU A 92 -6.87 -25.62 8.52
C GLU A 92 -5.48 -24.96 8.65
N ASP A 93 -5.20 -23.94 7.84
CA ASP A 93 -3.94 -23.19 7.91
C ASP A 93 -3.76 -22.55 9.30
N LYS A 94 -4.82 -21.94 9.86
CA LYS A 94 -4.78 -21.36 11.21
C LYS A 94 -4.45 -22.40 12.26
N LYS A 95 -5.07 -23.57 12.16
CA LYS A 95 -4.81 -24.67 13.09
C LYS A 95 -3.36 -25.12 12.99
N GLU A 96 -2.84 -25.27 11.77
CA GLU A 96 -1.44 -25.61 11.55
C GLU A 96 -0.47 -24.55 12.11
N ILE A 97 -0.74 -23.25 11.85
CA ILE A 97 0.08 -22.15 12.35
C ILE A 97 0.10 -22.10 13.88
N MET A 98 -1.03 -22.37 14.52
CA MET A 98 -1.20 -22.24 15.98
C MET A 98 -0.82 -23.50 16.76
N GLN A 99 -0.71 -24.65 16.14
CA GLN A 99 -0.46 -25.93 16.84
C GLN A 99 0.97 -26.45 16.72
N LEU A 100 1.73 -26.02 15.73
CA LEU A 100 3.10 -26.46 15.56
C LEU A 100 4.07 -25.48 16.20
N PRO A 101 5.19 -25.97 16.77
CA PRO A 101 6.29 -25.08 17.12
C PRO A 101 6.68 -24.33 15.86
N SER A 102 6.35 -23.04 15.86
CA SER A 102 6.53 -22.18 14.68
C SER A 102 7.78 -21.34 14.85
N PHE A 103 8.47 -21.11 13.74
CA PHE A 103 9.44 -20.03 13.70
C PHE A 103 8.72 -18.71 13.88
N CYS A 104 9.09 -17.99 14.95
CA CYS A 104 8.47 -16.75 15.35
C CYS A 104 9.46 -15.61 15.36
N TYR A 105 8.91 -14.41 15.25
CA TYR A 105 9.63 -13.16 15.37
C TYR A 105 9.02 -12.35 16.51
N GLY A 106 9.89 -11.71 17.29
CA GLY A 106 9.45 -10.82 18.37
C GLY A 106 8.80 -9.56 17.80
N GLY A 107 7.58 -9.31 18.23
CA GLY A 107 6.86 -8.08 17.99
C GLY A 107 6.45 -7.41 19.27
N GLU A 108 5.82 -6.25 19.16
CA GLU A 108 5.22 -5.52 20.28
C GLU A 108 3.88 -4.91 19.87
N ASP A 109 2.97 -4.77 20.82
CA ASP A 109 1.73 -4.01 20.60
C ASP A 109 1.92 -2.53 20.97
N SER A 110 0.88 -1.72 20.73
CA SER A 110 0.85 -0.30 21.06
C SER A 110 1.07 0.04 22.53
N LYS A 111 0.97 -0.97 23.43
CA LYS A 111 1.17 -0.86 24.88
C LYS A 111 2.52 -1.42 25.34
N GLY A 112 3.35 -1.89 24.40
CA GLY A 112 4.66 -2.47 24.67
C GLY A 112 4.63 -3.93 25.13
N LYS A 113 3.50 -4.61 25.00
CA LYS A 113 3.42 -6.06 25.27
C LYS A 113 4.17 -6.80 24.17
N VAL A 114 5.09 -7.67 24.57
CA VAL A 114 5.82 -8.55 23.64
C VAL A 114 4.89 -9.59 23.04
N LEU A 115 5.01 -9.79 21.74
CA LEU A 115 4.20 -10.70 20.94
C LEU A 115 5.10 -11.69 20.18
N SER A 116 4.66 -12.95 20.10
CA SER A 116 5.30 -13.98 19.26
C SER A 116 4.54 -14.12 17.94
N ILE A 117 5.09 -13.55 16.87
CA ILE A 117 4.44 -13.50 15.55
C ILE A 117 4.98 -14.60 14.64
N PRO A 118 4.13 -15.50 14.13
CA PRO A 118 4.56 -16.57 13.27
C PRO A 118 5.18 -16.09 11.96
N SER A 119 6.26 -16.71 11.52
CA SER A 119 6.93 -16.44 10.25
C SER A 119 5.97 -16.42 9.06
N LYS A 120 4.99 -17.34 9.04
CA LYS A 120 3.95 -17.43 8.01
C LYS A 120 3.03 -16.20 7.95
N ALA A 121 2.90 -15.44 9.03
CA ALA A 121 2.15 -14.19 9.06
C ALA A 121 2.94 -12.99 8.51
N LEU A 122 4.26 -13.10 8.47
CA LEU A 122 5.17 -12.04 8.05
C LEU A 122 5.53 -12.14 6.57
N PHE A 123 6.11 -13.27 6.17
CA PHE A 123 6.83 -13.36 4.90
C PHE A 123 6.00 -13.97 3.78
N PHE A 124 6.24 -13.47 2.58
CA PHE A 124 5.72 -14.05 1.35
C PHE A 124 6.76 -14.99 0.77
N TYR A 125 6.49 -16.31 0.82
CA TYR A 125 7.39 -17.29 0.24
C TYR A 125 6.64 -18.41 -0.48
N PRO A 126 6.34 -18.22 -1.77
CA PRO A 126 5.50 -19.17 -2.51
C PRO A 126 6.10 -20.57 -2.63
N LYS A 127 7.43 -20.69 -2.62
CA LYS A 127 8.14 -21.96 -2.78
C LYS A 127 8.46 -22.68 -1.46
N TRP A 128 8.50 -21.95 -0.35
CA TRP A 128 8.91 -22.45 0.96
C TRP A 128 7.81 -22.23 1.99
N LYS A 129 6.72 -22.96 1.82
CA LYS A 129 5.50 -22.84 2.65
C LYS A 129 5.74 -22.86 4.17
N GLN A 130 6.85 -23.45 4.59
CA GLN A 130 7.23 -23.50 6.02
C GLN A 130 7.70 -22.15 6.58
N PHE A 131 8.21 -21.24 5.76
CA PHE A 131 8.75 -19.94 6.20
C PHE A 131 7.87 -18.75 5.82
N GLY A 132 6.94 -18.91 4.91
CA GLY A 132 6.11 -17.82 4.44
C GLY A 132 4.79 -18.29 3.84
N ASN A 133 3.98 -17.36 3.39
CA ASN A 133 2.65 -17.60 2.88
C ASN A 133 2.42 -16.82 1.58
N GLN A 134 1.81 -17.47 0.62
CA GLN A 134 1.39 -16.83 -0.64
C GLN A 134 0.30 -15.75 -0.47
N HIS A 135 -0.27 -15.61 0.73
CA HIS A 135 -1.29 -14.63 1.05
C HIS A 135 -0.77 -13.44 1.87
N SER A 136 0.52 -13.40 2.20
CA SER A 136 1.10 -12.23 2.85
C SER A 136 1.02 -11.03 1.93
N VAL A 137 0.64 -9.89 2.48
CA VAL A 137 0.49 -8.62 1.73
C VAL A 137 1.58 -7.63 2.12
N THR A 138 1.93 -6.75 1.18
CA THR A 138 2.94 -5.71 1.40
C THR A 138 2.47 -4.59 2.31
N THR A 139 1.16 -4.39 2.47
CA THR A 139 0.59 -3.33 3.31
C THR A 139 1.19 -3.29 4.71
N GLY A 140 1.66 -2.14 5.14
CA GLY A 140 2.27 -1.92 6.46
C GLY A 140 3.75 -2.32 6.55
N TRP A 141 4.41 -2.60 5.45
CA TRP A 141 5.86 -2.74 5.40
C TRP A 141 6.49 -1.38 5.13
N ALA A 142 7.48 -1.00 5.93
CA ALA A 142 8.17 0.26 5.77
C ALA A 142 9.64 0.16 6.18
N PHE A 143 10.52 0.68 5.34
CA PHE A 143 11.95 0.83 5.63
C PHE A 143 12.28 2.28 6.00
N HIS A 144 12.99 2.47 7.13
CA HIS A 144 13.50 3.79 7.48
C HIS A 144 14.81 3.71 8.28
N SER A 145 15.43 4.85 8.52
CA SER A 145 16.67 4.95 9.29
C SER A 145 16.49 4.58 10.76
N THR A 146 15.31 4.81 11.34
CA THR A 146 14.99 4.52 12.74
C THR A 146 13.73 3.65 12.88
N LYS A 147 13.62 2.93 14.01
CA LYS A 147 12.41 2.16 14.35
C LYS A 147 11.16 3.02 14.38
N ARG A 148 11.25 4.23 14.95
CA ARG A 148 10.10 5.14 15.05
C ARG A 148 9.59 5.57 13.67
N GLU A 149 10.48 5.97 12.80
CA GLU A 149 10.09 6.41 11.45
C GLU A 149 9.53 5.26 10.61
N ALA A 150 10.13 4.06 10.71
CA ALA A 150 9.61 2.86 10.06
C ALA A 150 8.21 2.51 10.58
N LEU A 151 7.98 2.57 11.91
CA LEU A 151 6.66 2.37 12.50
C LEU A 151 5.64 3.40 11.98
N VAL A 152 5.98 4.69 12.02
CA VAL A 152 5.10 5.78 11.56
C VAL A 152 4.71 5.60 10.10
N GLN A 153 5.66 5.29 9.24
CA GLN A 153 5.40 5.08 7.82
C GLN A 153 4.54 3.84 7.58
N GLY A 154 4.86 2.70 8.19
CA GLY A 154 4.07 1.48 8.06
C GLY A 154 2.64 1.64 8.61
N TYR A 155 2.49 2.36 9.74
CA TYR A 155 1.16 2.67 10.31
C TYR A 155 0.32 3.50 9.32
N ARG A 156 0.92 4.56 8.74
CA ARG A 156 0.24 5.42 7.76
C ARG A 156 -0.18 4.66 6.52
N GLU A 157 0.66 3.76 6.03
CA GLU A 157 0.33 2.94 4.87
C GLU A 157 -0.87 2.02 5.16
N VAL A 158 -0.95 1.40 6.33
CA VAL A 158 -2.12 0.58 6.70
C VAL A 158 -3.39 1.41 6.68
N ILE A 159 -3.38 2.62 7.28
CA ILE A 159 -4.53 3.53 7.26
C ILE A 159 -4.86 3.96 5.83
N GLU A 160 -3.87 4.32 5.04
CA GLU A 160 -4.05 4.72 3.65
C GLU A 160 -4.76 3.63 2.84
N ARG A 161 -4.31 2.39 2.96
CA ARG A 161 -4.91 1.24 2.26
C ARG A 161 -6.33 0.95 2.72
N ASP A 162 -6.60 1.09 4.02
CA ASP A 162 -7.97 0.98 4.56
C ASP A 162 -8.90 2.06 3.96
N LEU A 163 -8.43 3.31 3.89
CA LEU A 163 -9.16 4.44 3.32
C LEU A 163 -9.39 4.31 1.81
N GLN A 164 -8.40 3.82 1.07
CA GLN A 164 -8.56 3.52 -0.36
C GLN A 164 -9.72 2.55 -0.58
N MET A 165 -9.78 1.48 0.20
CA MET A 165 -10.84 0.49 0.09
C MET A 165 -12.20 1.04 0.54
N LEU A 166 -12.25 1.85 1.60
CA LEU A 166 -13.48 2.55 2.01
C LEU A 166 -13.98 3.52 0.92
N PHE A 167 -13.10 4.25 0.25
CA PHE A 167 -13.46 5.06 -0.91
C PHE A 167 -14.04 4.21 -2.04
N TRP A 168 -13.39 3.12 -2.40
CA TRP A 168 -13.83 2.21 -3.46
C TRP A 168 -15.22 1.62 -3.20
N HIS A 169 -15.55 1.40 -1.93
CA HIS A 169 -16.86 0.92 -1.49
C HIS A 169 -17.86 2.03 -1.17
N ASP A 170 -17.58 3.30 -1.54
CA ASP A 170 -18.49 4.44 -1.35
C ASP A 170 -18.87 4.66 0.13
N ARG A 171 -17.90 4.56 1.04
CA ARG A 171 -18.10 4.72 2.49
C ARG A 171 -17.55 6.02 3.05
N LEU A 172 -16.77 6.79 2.29
CA LEU A 172 -16.13 8.01 2.76
C LEU A 172 -16.88 9.31 2.43
N GLY A 173 -18.11 9.22 1.91
CA GLY A 173 -18.86 10.41 1.46
C GLY A 173 -19.02 11.52 2.50
N GLU A 174 -19.16 11.18 3.80
CA GLU A 174 -19.32 12.15 4.88
C GLU A 174 -17.99 12.71 5.44
N TYR A 175 -16.87 12.11 5.06
CA TYR A 175 -15.55 12.42 5.59
C TYR A 175 -14.67 13.17 4.59
N LEU A 176 -14.76 12.82 3.31
CA LEU A 176 -13.97 13.45 2.26
C LEU A 176 -14.54 14.81 1.85
N THR A 177 -13.66 15.77 1.71
CA THR A 177 -13.96 17.09 1.13
C THR A 177 -13.36 17.18 -0.26
N LEU A 178 -14.18 17.41 -1.26
CA LEU A 178 -13.72 17.75 -2.60
C LEU A 178 -13.25 19.19 -2.62
N LEU A 179 -11.98 19.41 -2.93
CA LEU A 179 -11.43 20.76 -2.98
C LEU A 179 -11.91 21.52 -4.23
N PRO A 180 -12.24 22.82 -4.08
CA PRO A 180 -12.65 23.64 -5.21
C PRO A 180 -11.48 23.85 -6.18
N GLN A 181 -11.78 23.98 -7.48
CA GLN A 181 -10.79 24.01 -8.57
C GLN A 181 -9.69 25.06 -8.39
N HIS A 182 -10.00 26.22 -7.80
CA HIS A 182 -8.98 27.26 -7.55
C HIS A 182 -7.90 26.80 -6.54
N ARG A 183 -8.26 26.00 -5.52
CA ARG A 183 -7.31 25.40 -4.58
C ARG A 183 -6.51 24.30 -5.27
N VAL A 184 -7.16 23.47 -6.07
CA VAL A 184 -6.51 22.44 -6.88
C VAL A 184 -5.45 23.05 -7.79
N ASN A 185 -5.81 24.12 -8.50
CA ASN A 185 -4.88 24.82 -9.39
C ASN A 185 -3.64 25.35 -8.65
N LYS A 186 -3.83 25.92 -7.46
CA LYS A 186 -2.71 26.39 -6.61
C LYS A 186 -1.75 25.27 -6.23
N TYR A 187 -2.27 24.09 -5.91
CA TYR A 187 -1.44 22.92 -5.61
C TYR A 187 -0.71 22.40 -6.86
N LEU A 188 -1.38 22.42 -8.02
CA LEU A 188 -0.81 21.97 -9.28
C LEU A 188 0.25 22.92 -9.88
N GLU A 189 0.29 24.19 -9.46
CA GLU A 189 1.31 25.15 -9.93
C GLU A 189 2.75 24.63 -9.77
N VAL A 190 3.01 23.82 -8.74
CA VAL A 190 4.31 23.20 -8.49
C VAL A 190 4.67 22.14 -9.54
N TYR A 191 3.66 21.48 -10.12
CA TYR A 191 3.82 20.38 -11.10
C TYR A 191 3.62 20.81 -12.55
N GLY A 192 3.44 22.11 -12.78
CA GLY A 192 3.06 22.65 -14.09
C GLY A 192 1.54 22.56 -14.33
N LYS A 193 1.06 23.24 -15.37
CA LYS A 193 -0.36 23.19 -15.74
C LYS A 193 -0.61 21.87 -16.48
N PRO A 194 -1.59 21.06 -16.07
CA PRO A 194 -1.97 19.90 -16.85
C PRO A 194 -2.40 20.33 -18.25
N SER A 195 -1.68 19.84 -19.25
CA SER A 195 -1.90 20.22 -20.65
C SER A 195 -2.89 19.31 -21.37
N VAL A 196 -3.47 18.32 -20.67
CA VAL A 196 -4.32 17.29 -21.30
C VAL A 196 -5.75 17.79 -21.43
N THR A 197 -6.13 18.05 -22.66
CA THR A 197 -7.52 18.24 -23.05
C THR A 197 -8.31 16.96 -22.83
N GLY A 198 -9.45 17.04 -22.14
CA GLY A 198 -10.33 15.89 -21.90
C GLY A 198 -10.12 15.12 -20.59
N SER A 199 -9.15 15.52 -19.75
CA SER A 199 -9.00 14.97 -18.41
C SER A 199 -9.61 15.87 -17.35
N LYS A 200 -10.31 15.26 -16.38
CA LYS A 200 -10.80 15.92 -15.17
C LYS A 200 -9.94 15.51 -13.99
N PHE A 201 -9.53 16.47 -13.19
CA PHE A 201 -8.70 16.26 -12.01
C PHE A 201 -9.48 16.62 -10.76
N TYR A 202 -9.46 15.71 -9.79
CA TYR A 202 -10.16 15.86 -8.51
C TYR A 202 -9.16 15.68 -7.36
N LEU A 203 -9.23 16.56 -6.40
CA LEU A 203 -8.45 16.51 -5.18
C LEU A 203 -9.40 16.41 -3.98
N LEU A 204 -9.30 15.28 -3.27
CA LEU A 204 -10.10 15.02 -2.09
C LEU A 204 -9.18 14.95 -0.88
N GLN A 205 -9.61 15.56 0.21
CA GLN A 205 -8.86 15.57 1.46
C GLN A 205 -9.78 15.33 2.65
N MET A 206 -9.22 14.74 3.71
CA MET A 206 -9.86 14.69 5.01
C MET A 206 -8.84 14.67 6.15
N PRO A 207 -9.15 15.33 7.28
CA PRO A 207 -8.36 15.22 8.50
C PRO A 207 -8.60 13.86 9.16
N LEU A 208 -7.57 13.35 9.82
CA LEU A 208 -7.58 12.10 10.57
C LEU A 208 -7.15 12.35 12.02
N LYS A 209 -7.74 11.61 12.96
CA LYS A 209 -7.12 11.38 14.26
C LYS A 209 -6.38 10.04 14.18
N LEU A 210 -5.10 10.05 14.49
CA LEU A 210 -4.25 8.87 14.53
C LEU A 210 -3.94 8.48 15.98
N HIS A 211 -3.37 7.31 16.19
CA HIS A 211 -2.95 6.87 17.51
C HIS A 211 -1.89 7.82 18.08
N ASN A 212 -2.03 8.21 19.35
CA ASN A 212 -1.19 9.24 19.99
C ASN A 212 0.31 8.91 20.02
N THR A 213 0.68 7.63 20.04
CA THR A 213 2.09 7.21 19.97
C THR A 213 2.69 7.40 18.56
N ILE A 214 1.88 7.60 17.55
CA ILE A 214 2.28 7.87 16.16
C ILE A 214 2.34 9.37 15.93
N HIS A 215 1.16 9.99 15.81
CA HIS A 215 0.89 11.42 15.76
C HIS A 215 -0.58 11.65 16.02
N ASP A 216 -0.95 12.67 16.79
CA ASP A 216 -2.35 12.96 17.12
C ASP A 216 -3.21 13.25 15.88
N LYS A 217 -2.60 13.80 14.84
CA LYS A 217 -3.28 14.25 13.61
C LYS A 217 -2.58 13.77 12.37
N GLY A 218 -3.38 13.55 11.32
CA GLY A 218 -2.91 13.27 9.98
C GLY A 218 -3.89 13.80 8.94
N TYR A 219 -3.49 13.74 7.69
CA TYR A 219 -4.32 14.10 6.54
C TYR A 219 -4.24 12.97 5.52
N PHE A 220 -5.39 12.49 5.08
CA PHE A 220 -5.50 11.66 3.91
C PHE A 220 -5.80 12.53 2.70
N THR A 221 -5.02 12.34 1.65
CA THR A 221 -5.28 12.95 0.34
C THR A 221 -5.45 11.86 -0.69
N LEU A 222 -6.49 12.00 -1.49
CA LEU A 222 -6.74 11.18 -2.68
C LEU A 222 -6.80 12.09 -3.89
N VAL A 223 -5.95 11.80 -4.86
CA VAL A 223 -5.89 12.49 -6.14
C VAL A 223 -6.46 11.57 -7.20
N VAL A 224 -7.41 12.03 -7.98
CA VAL A 224 -8.08 11.25 -9.02
C VAL A 224 -8.03 12.00 -10.34
N GLN A 225 -7.50 11.34 -11.36
CA GLN A 225 -7.58 11.78 -12.74
C GLN A 225 -8.53 10.88 -13.50
N LEU A 226 -9.54 11.48 -14.11
CA LEU A 226 -10.48 10.80 -15.01
C LEU A 226 -10.28 11.33 -16.42
N SER A 227 -10.17 10.42 -17.38
CA SER A 227 -9.97 10.75 -18.80
C SER A 227 -11.10 10.18 -19.66
N GLU A 228 -11.39 10.83 -20.80
CA GLU A 228 -12.36 10.33 -21.77
C GLU A 228 -11.80 9.18 -22.61
N GLU A 229 -10.46 9.14 -22.74
CA GLU A 229 -9.72 8.11 -23.44
C GLU A 229 -8.85 7.32 -22.47
N ALA A 230 -8.42 6.12 -22.86
CA ALA A 230 -7.55 5.28 -22.05
C ALA A 230 -6.16 5.95 -21.84
N PRO A 231 -5.60 5.85 -20.64
CA PRO A 231 -6.13 5.18 -19.46
C PRO A 231 -7.25 6.01 -18.81
N TYR A 232 -8.38 5.35 -18.54
CA TYR A 232 -9.59 6.04 -18.06
C TYR A 232 -9.47 6.59 -16.64
N VAL A 233 -8.68 5.95 -15.79
CA VAL A 233 -8.54 6.28 -14.37
C VAL A 233 -7.10 6.15 -13.93
N THR A 234 -6.62 7.17 -13.24
CA THR A 234 -5.39 7.11 -12.43
C THR A 234 -5.66 7.72 -11.09
N MET A 235 -5.18 7.09 -10.03
CA MET A 235 -5.35 7.57 -8.67
C MET A 235 -4.04 7.44 -7.90
N GLY A 236 -3.80 8.41 -7.02
CA GLY A 236 -2.73 8.36 -6.04
C GLY A 236 -3.25 8.81 -4.69
N SER A 237 -2.72 8.29 -3.62
CA SER A 237 -3.14 8.65 -2.27
C SER A 237 -1.96 8.73 -1.32
N ALA A 238 -2.16 9.40 -0.20
CA ALA A 238 -1.19 9.41 0.89
C ALA A 238 -1.81 9.81 2.22
N VAL A 239 -1.25 9.27 3.30
CA VAL A 239 -1.48 9.74 4.68
C VAL A 239 -0.21 10.39 5.19
N LYS A 240 -0.25 11.69 5.51
CA LYS A 240 0.88 12.47 6.06
C LYS A 240 0.41 13.38 7.20
N GLU A 241 1.37 14.08 7.83
CA GLU A 241 1.09 15.00 8.94
C GLU A 241 0.45 16.30 8.51
N SER A 242 0.74 16.75 7.29
CA SER A 242 0.18 17.99 6.74
C SER A 242 -0.62 17.73 5.46
N GLU A 243 -1.55 18.62 5.16
CA GLU A 243 -2.31 18.64 3.91
C GLU A 243 -1.37 18.74 2.70
N TYR A 244 -0.32 19.54 2.82
CA TYR A 244 0.64 19.78 1.76
C TYR A 244 1.47 18.53 1.46
N ASP A 245 2.05 17.89 2.48
CA ASP A 245 2.88 16.70 2.29
C ASP A 245 2.06 15.50 1.80
N SER A 246 0.81 15.36 2.30
CA SER A 246 -0.08 14.30 1.82
C SER A 246 -0.46 14.50 0.35
N PHE A 247 -0.67 15.75 -0.08
CA PHE A 247 -0.91 16.06 -1.48
C PHE A 247 0.31 15.74 -2.35
N HIS A 248 1.49 16.19 -1.97
CA HIS A 248 2.71 15.94 -2.77
C HIS A 248 3.02 14.46 -2.90
N SER A 249 2.84 13.68 -1.83
CA SER A 249 3.03 12.23 -1.89
C SER A 249 1.98 11.56 -2.79
N ALA A 250 0.72 11.93 -2.67
CA ALA A 250 -0.36 11.40 -3.52
C ALA A 250 -0.16 11.76 -5.01
N MET A 251 0.32 12.98 -5.30
CA MET A 251 0.67 13.37 -6.67
C MET A 251 1.84 12.57 -7.22
N GLY A 252 2.86 12.33 -6.41
CA GLY A 252 3.99 11.48 -6.82
C GLY A 252 3.54 10.09 -7.24
N GLU A 253 2.68 9.45 -6.42
CA GLU A 253 2.10 8.15 -6.73
C GLU A 253 1.26 8.18 -8.03
N LEU A 254 0.41 9.20 -8.20
CA LEU A 254 -0.39 9.37 -9.41
C LEU A 254 0.47 9.49 -10.66
N ILE A 255 1.55 10.30 -10.61
CA ILE A 255 2.45 10.51 -11.76
C ILE A 255 3.14 9.22 -12.16
N VAL A 256 3.68 8.46 -11.20
CA VAL A 256 4.33 7.17 -11.44
C VAL A 256 3.34 6.17 -12.05
N LEU A 257 2.16 6.05 -11.44
CA LEU A 257 1.14 5.14 -11.93
C LEU A 257 0.68 5.53 -13.34
N ARG A 258 0.51 6.81 -13.61
CA ARG A 258 0.12 7.31 -14.95
C ARG A 258 1.16 6.98 -16.01
N ALA A 259 2.44 7.19 -15.70
CA ALA A 259 3.53 6.83 -16.59
C ALA A 259 3.56 5.32 -16.89
N TYR A 260 3.39 4.50 -15.86
CA TYR A 260 3.31 3.04 -16.00
C TYR A 260 2.10 2.61 -16.84
N GLN A 261 0.93 3.22 -16.65
CA GLN A 261 -0.25 2.97 -17.46
C GLN A 261 -0.03 3.28 -18.95
N TYR A 262 0.65 4.38 -19.26
CA TYR A 262 1.02 4.70 -20.65
C TYR A 262 2.01 3.68 -21.23
N GLU A 263 2.98 3.24 -20.45
CA GLU A 263 3.91 2.19 -20.88
C GLU A 263 3.18 0.88 -21.20
N MET A 264 2.22 0.50 -20.38
CA MET A 264 1.35 -0.67 -20.63
C MET A 264 0.53 -0.51 -21.90
N LEU A 265 -0.03 0.66 -22.15
CA LEU A 265 -0.78 0.95 -23.39
C LEU A 265 0.12 0.83 -24.64
N LEU A 266 1.33 1.37 -24.59
CA LEU A 266 2.29 1.35 -25.72
C LEU A 266 2.80 -0.06 -26.01
N THR A 267 2.95 -0.89 -24.98
CA THR A 267 3.48 -2.25 -25.13
C THR A 267 2.42 -3.30 -25.43
N ASN A 268 1.12 -2.90 -25.50
CA ASN A 268 -0.01 -3.81 -25.72
C ASN A 268 0.03 -5.04 -24.80
N LEU A 269 0.37 -4.86 -23.52
CA LEU A 269 0.41 -5.91 -22.52
C LEU A 269 -1.01 -6.43 -22.18
N ASN A 270 -1.71 -6.94 -23.20
CA ASN A 270 -3.07 -7.49 -23.07
C ASN A 270 -3.09 -8.90 -22.46
N ASN A 271 -1.95 -9.52 -22.24
CA ASN A 271 -1.83 -10.92 -21.83
C ASN A 271 -1.46 -11.06 -20.35
N THR A 272 -2.21 -10.42 -19.49
CA THR A 272 -1.97 -10.48 -18.04
C THR A 272 -2.78 -11.61 -17.41
N ASP A 273 -2.13 -12.38 -16.57
CA ASP A 273 -2.78 -13.39 -15.73
C ASP A 273 -3.89 -12.70 -14.92
N LYS A 274 -5.10 -13.29 -14.86
CA LYS A 274 -6.31 -12.67 -14.29
C LYS A 274 -6.18 -12.19 -12.83
N PHE A 275 -5.09 -12.55 -12.17
CA PHE A 275 -4.86 -12.30 -10.75
C PHE A 275 -3.53 -11.58 -10.47
N SER A 276 -2.90 -10.98 -11.48
CA SER A 276 -1.67 -10.21 -11.30
C SER A 276 -1.96 -8.74 -10.96
N PHE A 277 -0.95 -8.05 -10.43
CA PHE A 277 -0.97 -6.60 -10.25
C PHE A 277 -1.28 -5.87 -11.58
N GLU A 278 -0.67 -6.33 -12.66
CA GLU A 278 -0.88 -5.79 -13.99
C GLU A 278 -2.34 -5.89 -14.44
N SER A 279 -3.05 -6.93 -14.02
CA SER A 279 -4.47 -7.08 -14.38
C SER A 279 -5.38 -6.05 -13.70
N HIS A 280 -5.05 -5.59 -12.50
CA HIS A 280 -5.77 -4.50 -11.82
C HIS A 280 -5.57 -3.17 -12.54
N ILE A 281 -4.30 -2.86 -12.84
CA ILE A 281 -3.96 -1.64 -13.57
C ILE A 281 -4.58 -1.68 -14.97
N ALA A 282 -4.50 -2.82 -15.67
CA ALA A 282 -5.12 -3.00 -16.97
C ALA A 282 -6.63 -2.69 -16.95
N LYS A 283 -7.38 -3.11 -15.91
CA LYS A 283 -8.79 -2.75 -15.78
C LYS A 283 -9.00 -1.25 -15.64
N ALA A 284 -8.23 -0.57 -14.81
CA ALA A 284 -8.30 0.89 -14.67
C ALA A 284 -7.97 1.62 -15.99
N ILE A 285 -7.09 1.01 -16.82
CA ILE A 285 -6.74 1.52 -18.13
C ILE A 285 -7.88 1.32 -19.14
N TYR A 286 -8.44 0.10 -19.23
CA TYR A 286 -9.29 -0.32 -20.36
C TYR A 286 -10.79 -0.37 -20.05
N GLU A 287 -11.19 -0.39 -18.77
CA GLU A 287 -12.60 -0.51 -18.39
C GLU A 287 -13.24 0.84 -18.04
N LYS A 288 -14.01 1.41 -18.95
CA LYS A 288 -14.75 2.66 -18.71
C LYS A 288 -15.72 2.56 -17.52
N SER A 289 -16.23 1.38 -17.22
CA SER A 289 -17.10 1.12 -16.07
C SER A 289 -16.49 1.51 -14.73
N ILE A 290 -15.16 1.40 -14.59
CA ILE A 290 -14.41 1.84 -13.39
C ILE A 290 -14.45 3.36 -13.27
N ARG A 291 -14.20 4.08 -14.37
CA ARG A 291 -14.33 5.53 -14.43
C ARG A 291 -15.74 5.99 -14.02
N ASP A 292 -16.76 5.38 -14.59
CA ASP A 292 -18.17 5.73 -14.33
C ASP A 292 -18.56 5.48 -12.86
N LYS A 293 -18.04 4.42 -12.25
CA LYS A 293 -18.21 4.15 -10.81
C LYS A 293 -17.58 5.25 -9.97
N ILE A 294 -16.34 5.63 -10.26
CA ILE A 294 -15.62 6.68 -9.50
C ILE A 294 -16.31 8.02 -9.68
N GLU A 295 -16.76 8.38 -10.88
CA GLU A 295 -17.48 9.62 -11.13
C GLU A 295 -18.79 9.70 -10.30
N LYS A 296 -19.51 8.58 -10.14
CA LYS A 296 -20.67 8.50 -9.24
C LYS A 296 -20.30 8.75 -7.76
N ILE A 297 -19.21 8.15 -7.29
CA ILE A 297 -18.73 8.39 -5.91
C ILE A 297 -18.38 9.86 -5.71
N LEU A 298 -17.61 10.45 -6.64
CA LEU A 298 -17.22 11.87 -6.59
C LEU A 298 -18.42 12.82 -6.57
N THR A 299 -19.46 12.51 -7.35
CA THR A 299 -20.70 13.31 -7.39
C THR A 299 -21.43 13.30 -6.06
N LYS A 300 -21.37 12.24 -5.28
CA LYS A 300 -21.95 12.16 -3.93
C LYS A 300 -21.12 12.98 -2.93
N ILE A 301 -19.80 12.85 -2.97
CA ILE A 301 -18.88 13.55 -2.06
C ILE A 301 -19.02 15.07 -2.21
N ALA A 302 -19.19 15.60 -3.43
CA ALA A 302 -19.36 17.03 -3.68
C ALA A 302 -20.52 17.69 -2.92
N LYS A 303 -21.44 16.89 -2.35
CA LYS A 303 -22.62 17.33 -1.60
C LYS A 303 -22.49 17.16 -0.08
N SER A 304 -21.40 16.60 0.41
CA SER A 304 -21.24 16.22 1.82
C SER A 304 -20.28 17.13 2.56
N GLY A 305 -20.52 17.26 3.88
CA GLY A 305 -19.60 17.95 4.80
C GLY A 305 -18.47 17.03 5.24
N SER A 306 -17.39 17.59 5.78
CA SER A 306 -16.27 16.83 6.30
C SER A 306 -16.45 16.46 7.76
N LYS A 307 -16.46 15.16 8.07
CA LYS A 307 -16.29 14.63 9.43
C LYS A 307 -14.82 14.19 9.61
N ILE A 308 -14.37 14.18 10.86
CA ILE A 308 -13.03 13.61 11.20
C ILE A 308 -13.19 12.12 11.40
N LEU A 309 -12.36 11.34 10.70
CA LEU A 309 -12.29 9.91 10.93
C LEU A 309 -11.25 9.60 12.01
N ASP A 310 -11.65 8.78 12.98
CA ASP A 310 -10.89 8.58 14.22
C ASP A 310 -10.31 7.17 14.30
N TYR A 311 -9.00 7.05 14.16
CA TYR A 311 -8.19 5.85 14.36
C TYR A 311 -7.41 5.88 15.69
N SER A 312 -7.62 6.89 16.55
CA SER A 312 -6.84 7.08 17.78
C SER A 312 -6.97 5.96 18.80
N HIS A 313 -8.06 5.19 18.72
CA HIS A 313 -8.36 4.07 19.61
C HIS A 313 -8.01 2.70 19.01
N ASN A 314 -7.47 2.64 17.80
CA ASN A 314 -7.08 1.39 17.18
C ASN A 314 -5.69 0.99 17.67
N ASP A 315 -5.61 -0.10 18.42
CA ASP A 315 -4.32 -0.68 18.79
C ASP A 315 -3.58 -1.17 17.52
N TYR A 316 -2.26 -1.16 17.57
CA TYR A 316 -1.42 -1.67 16.50
C TYR A 316 -0.42 -2.70 17.04
N GLN A 317 0.12 -3.49 16.13
CA GLN A 317 1.21 -4.43 16.39
C GLN A 317 2.32 -4.17 15.39
N VAL A 318 3.57 -4.33 15.83
CA VAL A 318 4.74 -4.11 14.98
C VAL A 318 5.81 -5.16 15.20
N VAL A 319 6.45 -5.58 14.11
CA VAL A 319 7.70 -6.35 14.13
C VAL A 319 8.78 -5.52 13.46
N TYR A 320 9.94 -5.45 14.10
CA TYR A 320 11.12 -4.79 13.52
C TYR A 320 12.11 -5.84 13.02
N LEU A 321 12.52 -5.67 11.79
CA LEU A 321 13.39 -6.58 11.07
C LEU A 321 14.61 -5.83 10.54
N ASN A 322 15.70 -6.57 10.36
CA ASN A 322 16.87 -6.04 9.68
C ASN A 322 16.60 -5.98 8.17
N PRO A 323 17.10 -4.94 7.48
CA PRO A 323 17.13 -4.91 6.03
C PRO A 323 18.06 -6.00 5.48
N PRO A 324 18.01 -6.30 4.16
CA PRO A 324 18.94 -7.22 3.54
C PRO A 324 20.41 -6.81 3.82
N PRO A 325 21.30 -7.78 4.06
CA PRO A 325 22.75 -7.51 4.17
C PRO A 325 23.25 -6.71 2.96
N GLU A 326 24.26 -5.86 3.17
CA GLU A 326 24.88 -5.02 2.13
C GLU A 326 23.95 -3.95 1.51
N THR A 327 22.80 -3.70 2.12
CA THR A 327 21.93 -2.56 1.76
C THR A 327 22.14 -1.38 2.71
N ARG A 328 21.27 -0.38 2.63
CA ARG A 328 21.33 0.78 3.54
C ARG A 328 21.08 0.36 4.99
N LYS A 329 21.80 0.97 5.91
CA LYS A 329 21.53 0.82 7.34
C LYS A 329 20.16 1.40 7.66
N GLY A 330 19.39 0.67 8.47
CA GLY A 330 18.06 1.08 8.88
C GLY A 330 17.30 -0.08 9.50
N VAL A 331 15.98 0.08 9.55
CA VAL A 331 15.06 -0.90 10.11
C VAL A 331 13.88 -1.05 9.15
N VAL A 332 13.44 -2.26 8.95
CA VAL A 332 12.17 -2.56 8.28
C VAL A 332 11.14 -2.86 9.35
N ALA A 333 10.03 -2.14 9.35
CA ALA A 333 8.88 -2.44 10.19
C ALA A 333 7.81 -3.16 9.38
N LYS A 334 7.12 -4.11 10.02
CA LYS A 334 5.82 -4.60 9.57
C LYS A 334 4.78 -4.24 10.60
N VAL A 335 3.79 -3.47 10.19
CA VAL A 335 2.73 -2.94 11.06
C VAL A 335 1.39 -3.55 10.69
N TRP A 336 0.60 -3.86 11.69
CA TRP A 336 -0.83 -4.17 11.58
C TRP A 336 -1.60 -3.25 12.50
N ILE A 337 -2.81 -2.88 12.11
CA ILE A 337 -3.71 -2.05 12.93
C ILE A 337 -5.02 -2.80 13.07
N ASP A 338 -5.51 -2.88 14.30
CA ASP A 338 -6.80 -3.49 14.57
C ASP A 338 -7.93 -2.72 13.87
N ASN A 339 -8.96 -3.45 13.50
CA ASN A 339 -10.14 -2.89 12.85
C ASN A 339 -9.94 -2.33 11.43
N THR A 340 -8.78 -2.54 10.81
CA THR A 340 -8.55 -2.18 9.40
C THR A 340 -8.70 -3.39 8.47
N GLN A 341 -9.10 -3.14 7.23
CA GLN A 341 -9.26 -4.20 6.23
C GLN A 341 -8.05 -4.34 5.31
N GLY A 342 -7.43 -3.25 4.96
CA GLY A 342 -6.33 -3.23 3.99
C GLY A 342 -6.71 -3.66 2.56
N ILE A 343 -5.80 -3.42 1.62
CA ILE A 343 -5.94 -3.89 0.24
C ILE A 343 -5.67 -5.40 0.19
N THR A 344 -6.52 -6.12 -0.49
CA THR A 344 -6.36 -7.56 -0.72
C THR A 344 -6.02 -7.81 -2.19
N PRO A 345 -5.09 -8.74 -2.48
CA PRO A 345 -4.81 -9.10 -3.86
C PRO A 345 -6.05 -9.57 -4.61
N ALA A 346 -6.13 -9.24 -5.89
CA ALA A 346 -7.25 -9.63 -6.74
C ALA A 346 -7.49 -11.14 -6.76
N GLY A 347 -8.76 -11.49 -6.81
CA GLY A 347 -9.19 -12.87 -6.99
C GLY A 347 -9.24 -13.72 -5.74
N PHE A 348 -8.78 -13.22 -4.60
CA PHE A 348 -8.89 -13.96 -3.34
C PHE A 348 -10.19 -13.61 -2.60
N LYS A 349 -10.92 -14.63 -2.16
CA LYS A 349 -12.19 -14.47 -1.42
C LYS A 349 -11.91 -14.25 0.07
N TYR A 350 -11.32 -13.12 0.41
CA TYR A 350 -11.07 -12.78 1.80
C TYR A 350 -12.35 -12.42 2.54
N LYS A 351 -12.31 -12.61 3.85
CA LYS A 351 -13.42 -12.24 4.71
C LYS A 351 -13.32 -10.77 5.07
N VAL A 352 -14.47 -10.12 5.17
CA VAL A 352 -14.57 -8.77 5.72
C VAL A 352 -14.33 -8.82 7.21
N CYS A 353 -13.49 -7.93 7.76
CA CYS A 353 -13.23 -7.86 9.19
C CYS A 353 -14.47 -7.46 9.99
N SER A 354 -14.45 -7.78 11.29
CA SER A 354 -15.59 -7.57 12.19
C SER A 354 -15.99 -6.10 12.29
N HIS A 355 -15.02 -5.20 12.33
CA HIS A 355 -15.23 -3.75 12.39
C HIS A 355 -15.95 -3.23 11.14
N TRP A 356 -15.50 -3.62 9.94
CA TRP A 356 -16.14 -3.20 8.69
C TRP A 356 -17.58 -3.65 8.57
N LYS A 357 -17.89 -4.89 9.03
CA LYS A 357 -19.27 -5.37 9.09
C LYS A 357 -20.14 -4.53 10.02
N LYS A 358 -19.61 -4.19 11.19
CA LYS A 358 -20.34 -3.50 12.25
C LYS A 358 -20.50 -1.99 11.96
N VAL A 359 -19.39 -1.30 11.67
CA VAL A 359 -19.35 0.16 11.52
C VAL A 359 -19.77 0.59 10.12
N TRP A 360 -19.16 -0.01 9.11
CA TRP A 360 -19.39 0.36 7.71
C TRP A 360 -20.53 -0.38 7.06
N LYS A 361 -21.18 -1.32 7.79
CA LYS A 361 -22.28 -2.16 7.29
C LYS A 361 -21.91 -2.93 6.01
N MET A 362 -20.62 -3.27 5.86
CA MET A 362 -20.09 -4.00 4.72
C MET A 362 -20.51 -5.46 4.79
N THR A 363 -21.21 -5.96 3.77
CA THR A 363 -21.53 -7.38 3.65
C THR A 363 -20.40 -8.14 2.98
N GLN A 364 -20.32 -9.46 3.23
CA GLN A 364 -19.36 -10.33 2.54
C GLN A 364 -19.62 -10.36 1.02
N ARG A 365 -20.87 -10.31 0.60
CA ARG A 365 -21.26 -10.28 -0.80
C ARG A 365 -20.81 -8.99 -1.48
N GLU A 366 -21.11 -7.84 -0.88
CA GLU A 366 -20.72 -6.53 -1.41
C GLU A 366 -19.20 -6.41 -1.55
N TRP A 367 -18.44 -6.93 -0.57
CA TRP A 367 -16.99 -7.00 -0.64
C TRP A 367 -16.51 -7.85 -1.83
N GLN A 368 -17.08 -9.04 -2.01
CA GLN A 368 -16.70 -9.96 -3.08
C GLN A 368 -17.09 -9.49 -4.47
N GLU A 369 -18.22 -8.79 -4.62
CA GLU A 369 -18.65 -8.21 -5.89
C GLU A 369 -17.78 -7.04 -6.35
N ASN A 370 -17.04 -6.39 -5.42
CA ASN A 370 -16.19 -5.24 -5.66
C ASN A 370 -14.69 -5.51 -5.41
N ILE A 371 -14.23 -6.73 -5.63
CA ILE A 371 -12.83 -7.13 -5.44
C ILE A 371 -11.86 -6.32 -6.30
N TRP A 372 -12.28 -5.94 -7.51
CA TRP A 372 -11.43 -5.21 -8.44
C TRP A 372 -11.42 -3.72 -8.10
N HIS A 373 -10.25 -3.20 -7.77
CA HIS A 373 -10.01 -1.80 -7.47
C HIS A 373 -8.81 -1.27 -8.29
N PRO A 374 -8.76 0.05 -8.59
CA PRO A 374 -7.71 0.63 -9.41
C PRO A 374 -6.43 0.98 -8.62
N TYR A 375 -6.32 0.56 -7.38
CA TYR A 375 -5.15 0.81 -6.55
C TYR A 375 -4.05 -0.24 -6.82
N PRO A 376 -2.78 0.17 -6.82
CA PRO A 376 -1.64 -0.73 -6.98
C PRO A 376 -1.39 -1.62 -5.76
#